data_20a64a47b73aafe33ca1a4ada029c190
#
_entry.id   20a64a47b73aafe33ca1a4ada029c190
#
_cell.length_a   1.000
_cell.length_b   1.000
_cell.length_c   1.000
_cell.angle_alpha   90.00
_cell.angle_beta   90.00
_cell.angle_gamma   90.00
#
_symmetry.space_group_name_H-M   'P 1'
#
loop_
_entity.id
_entity.type
_entity.pdbx_description
1 polymer ?
#
loop_
_entity_poly.entity_id
_entity_poly.type
_entity_poly.pdbx_seq_one_letter_code
_entity_poly.pdbx_strand_id
1 'polypeptide(L)'
;LNAQLEGLRQMVEERFQTLAWLGQSRLNPIQSTLMHKFIRAGFSPTVARAVLERLPAQLDAAGAWRWVLDVLVHNLRVAREPGLPCDEGGVFALLGPTGVGKTTTVAKLAAQCVKAYGAGSVGLITLDTYRVAGYDQLRAFGRMLGVVAHQAHDQAALQDLRELWAGKRMVIIDTPGLGQRDPRLQ
;
A
#
# COMPACT_ATOMS: atom_id res chain seq x y z
N LEU A 1 7.72 21.26 -13.94
CA LEU A 1 8.84 21.98 -13.32
C LEU A 1 8.46 22.49 -11.92
N ASN A 2 7.32 23.17 -11.74
CA ASN A 2 6.89 23.71 -10.43
C ASN A 2 6.61 22.58 -9.40
N ALA A 3 5.95 21.49 -9.78
CA ALA A 3 5.70 20.35 -8.88
C ALA A 3 7.00 19.66 -8.42
N GLN A 4 8.01 19.58 -9.29
CA GLN A 4 9.31 19.01 -8.96
C GLN A 4 10.11 19.92 -8.01
N LEU A 5 10.02 21.24 -8.19
CA LEU A 5 10.65 22.23 -7.31
C LEU A 5 9.98 22.25 -5.93
N GLU A 6 8.67 22.11 -5.88
CA GLU A 6 7.91 22.03 -4.63
C GLU A 6 8.24 20.74 -3.86
N GLY A 7 8.33 19.59 -4.54
CA GLY A 7 8.77 18.33 -3.94
C GLY A 7 10.21 18.39 -3.38
N LEU A 8 11.13 19.02 -4.11
CA LEU A 8 12.51 19.22 -3.66
C LEU A 8 12.57 20.15 -2.43
N ARG A 9 11.81 21.25 -2.44
CA ARG A 9 11.72 22.19 -1.33
C ARG A 9 11.17 21.50 -0.07
N GLN A 10 10.11 20.72 -0.21
CA GLN A 10 9.52 19.99 0.90
C GLN A 10 10.50 18.96 1.47
N MET A 11 11.22 18.23 0.62
CA MET A 11 12.24 17.26 1.05
C MET A 11 13.40 17.94 1.80
N VAL A 12 13.86 19.10 1.34
CA VAL A 12 14.92 19.89 2.01
C VAL A 12 14.44 20.40 3.36
N GLU A 13 13.21 20.90 3.42
CA GLU A 13 12.61 21.42 4.64
C GLU A 13 12.39 20.33 5.70
N GLU A 14 11.93 19.14 5.31
CA GLU A 14 11.81 17.99 6.20
C GLU A 14 13.17 17.52 6.74
N ARG A 15 14.20 17.51 5.90
CA ARG A 15 15.57 17.17 6.33
C ARG A 15 16.15 18.22 7.27
N PHE A 16 15.92 19.50 6.98
CA PHE A 16 16.38 20.59 7.84
C PHE A 16 15.70 20.55 9.22
N GLN A 17 14.38 20.33 9.25
CA GLN A 17 13.63 20.16 10.50
C GLN A 17 14.09 18.94 11.29
N THR A 18 14.47 17.86 10.62
CA THR A 18 15.00 16.65 11.26
C THR A 18 16.36 16.92 11.89
N LEU A 19 17.24 17.62 11.19
CA LEU A 19 18.56 18.02 11.71
C LEU A 19 18.44 19.02 12.87
N ALA A 20 17.54 19.99 12.77
CA ALA A 20 17.26 20.96 13.84
C ALA A 20 16.73 20.24 15.10
N TRP A 21 15.83 19.28 14.93
CA TRP A 21 15.31 18.47 16.05
C TRP A 21 16.40 17.60 16.68
N LEU A 22 17.27 16.97 15.87
CA LEU A 22 18.43 16.21 16.35
C LEU A 22 19.44 17.10 17.09
N GLY A 23 19.57 18.38 16.70
CA GLY A 23 20.48 19.33 17.33
C GLY A 23 19.95 20.02 18.58
N GLN A 24 18.62 20.21 18.69
CA GLN A 24 17.99 20.91 19.82
C GLN A 24 17.66 20.01 21.00
N SER A 25 17.43 18.72 20.77
CA SER A 25 17.14 17.80 21.85
C SER A 25 18.44 17.20 22.38
N ARG A 26 18.63 17.28 23.70
CA ARG A 26 19.48 16.32 24.42
C ARG A 26 18.81 14.95 24.28
N LEU A 27 18.78 14.41 23.06
CA LEU A 27 18.12 13.15 22.76
C LEU A 27 18.75 12.07 23.63
N ASN A 28 17.92 11.37 24.36
CA ASN A 28 18.28 10.09 24.91
C ASN A 28 18.87 9.24 23.77
N PRO A 29 20.04 8.59 23.94
CA PRO A 29 20.65 7.73 22.92
C PRO A 29 19.68 6.71 22.30
N ILE A 30 18.69 6.27 23.07
CA ILE A 30 17.61 5.38 22.63
C ILE A 30 16.76 6.07 21.55
N GLN A 31 16.34 7.33 21.76
CA GLN A 31 15.51 8.05 20.78
C GLN A 31 16.28 8.29 19.47
N SER A 32 17.56 8.64 19.56
CA SER A 32 18.44 8.78 18.37
C SER A 32 18.52 7.47 17.57
N THR A 33 18.76 6.36 18.26
CA THR A 33 18.85 5.04 17.62
C THR A 33 17.51 4.65 16.96
N LEU A 34 16.39 4.90 17.62
CA LEU A 34 15.07 4.63 17.09
C LEU A 34 14.74 5.53 15.90
N MET A 35 15.09 6.82 15.92
CA MET A 35 14.94 7.73 14.78
C MET A 35 15.67 7.18 13.55
N HIS A 36 16.92 6.74 13.69
CA HIS A 36 17.65 6.13 12.59
C HIS A 36 16.96 4.86 12.04
N LYS A 37 16.40 4.02 12.93
CA LYS A 37 15.64 2.84 12.51
C LYS A 37 14.39 3.22 11.71
N PHE A 38 13.62 4.22 12.14
CA PHE A 38 12.45 4.73 11.42
C PHE A 38 12.81 5.20 10.01
N ILE A 39 13.83 6.05 9.90
CA ILE A 39 14.28 6.59 8.60
C ILE A 39 14.76 5.47 7.67
N ARG A 40 15.55 4.52 8.20
CA ARG A 40 16.02 3.36 7.41
C ARG A 40 14.87 2.45 6.96
N ALA A 41 13.81 2.34 7.76
CA ALA A 41 12.61 1.59 7.42
C ALA A 41 11.70 2.32 6.40
N GLY A 42 12.00 3.60 6.09
CA GLY A 42 11.26 4.39 5.10
C GLY A 42 10.08 5.19 5.67
N PHE A 43 9.98 5.31 6.99
CA PHE A 43 9.00 6.21 7.60
C PHE A 43 9.42 7.68 7.41
N SER A 44 8.42 8.57 7.27
CA SER A 44 8.70 10.00 7.22
C SER A 44 9.26 10.49 8.56
N PRO A 45 10.15 11.51 8.54
CA PRO A 45 10.67 12.11 9.77
C PRO A 45 9.57 12.64 10.70
N THR A 46 8.47 13.12 10.13
CA THR A 46 7.32 13.63 10.88
C THR A 46 6.65 12.53 11.70
N VAL A 47 6.40 11.35 11.09
CA VAL A 47 5.83 10.19 11.80
C VAL A 47 6.80 9.70 12.87
N ALA A 48 8.09 9.56 12.54
CA ALA A 48 9.09 9.12 13.49
C ALA A 48 9.14 10.05 14.73
N ARG A 49 9.13 11.37 14.52
CA ARG A 49 9.12 12.38 15.59
C ARG A 49 7.89 12.28 16.45
N ALA A 50 6.69 12.23 15.85
CA ALA A 50 5.42 12.15 16.58
C ALA A 50 5.33 10.93 17.50
N VAL A 51 5.95 9.82 17.11
CA VAL A 51 6.05 8.61 17.95
C VAL A 51 7.08 8.80 19.05
N LEU A 52 8.28 9.26 18.71
CA LEU A 52 9.41 9.34 19.65
C LEU A 52 9.25 10.44 20.73
N GLU A 53 8.52 11.51 20.45
CA GLU A 53 8.18 12.54 21.46
C GLU A 53 7.29 11.99 22.58
N ARG A 54 6.54 10.92 22.30
CA ARG A 54 5.68 10.26 23.28
C ARG A 54 6.32 9.05 23.94
N LEU A 55 7.58 8.76 23.62
CA LEU A 55 8.29 7.61 24.18
C LEU A 55 8.49 7.80 25.70
N PRO A 56 8.03 6.86 26.56
CA PRO A 56 8.24 6.93 27.98
C PRO A 56 9.74 6.92 28.35
N ALA A 57 10.17 7.89 29.15
CA ALA A 57 11.59 8.14 29.44
C ALA A 57 12.26 7.00 30.27
N GLN A 58 11.45 6.19 30.96
CA GLN A 58 11.93 5.14 31.85
C GLN A 58 12.21 3.82 31.16
N LEU A 59 11.91 3.70 29.88
CA LEU A 59 12.10 2.44 29.15
C LEU A 59 13.58 2.25 28.76
N ASP A 60 14.04 1.02 28.92
CA ASP A 60 15.31 0.58 28.34
C ASP A 60 15.18 0.41 26.81
N ALA A 61 16.29 0.15 26.12
CA ALA A 61 16.30 0.05 24.66
C ALA A 61 15.36 -1.04 24.09
N ALA A 62 15.22 -2.16 24.82
CA ALA A 62 14.35 -3.25 24.41
C ALA A 62 12.87 -2.94 24.64
N GLY A 63 12.55 -2.32 25.77
CA GLY A 63 11.22 -1.82 26.10
C GLY A 63 10.76 -0.71 25.15
N ALA A 64 11.64 0.25 24.86
CA ALA A 64 11.38 1.31 23.91
C ALA A 64 11.08 0.78 22.51
N TRP A 65 11.82 -0.22 22.04
CA TRP A 65 11.55 -0.85 20.74
C TRP A 65 10.19 -1.56 20.72
N ARG A 66 9.86 -2.34 21.75
CA ARG A 66 8.53 -2.99 21.86
C ARG A 66 7.40 -1.98 21.88
N TRP A 67 7.53 -0.94 22.69
CA TRP A 67 6.55 0.15 22.77
C TRP A 67 6.32 0.82 21.41
N VAL A 68 7.39 1.10 20.65
CA VAL A 68 7.28 1.66 19.28
C VAL A 68 6.50 0.73 18.37
N LEU A 69 6.79 -0.57 18.40
CA LEU A 69 6.05 -1.55 17.58
C LEU A 69 4.58 -1.61 17.96
N ASP A 70 4.27 -1.62 19.26
CA ASP A 70 2.89 -1.63 19.76
C ASP A 70 2.12 -0.39 19.32
N VAL A 71 2.75 0.80 19.39
CA VAL A 71 2.16 2.06 18.90
C VAL A 71 1.88 1.99 17.39
N LEU A 72 2.84 1.49 16.59
CA LEU A 72 2.65 1.35 15.15
C LEU A 72 1.51 0.37 14.83
N VAL A 73 1.49 -0.78 15.47
CA VAL A 73 0.44 -1.81 15.28
C VAL A 73 -0.93 -1.26 15.67
N HIS A 74 -1.03 -0.59 16.83
CA HIS A 74 -2.30 -0.03 17.32
C HIS A 74 -2.86 1.06 16.40
N ASN A 75 -1.98 1.83 15.74
CA ASN A 75 -2.39 2.91 14.85
C ASN A 75 -2.51 2.47 13.37
N LEU A 76 -2.20 1.22 13.05
CA LEU A 76 -2.46 0.69 11.72
C LEU A 76 -3.97 0.67 11.45
N ARG A 77 -4.37 1.32 10.38
CA ARG A 77 -5.75 1.24 9.89
C ARG A 77 -5.94 -0.11 9.20
N VAL A 78 -6.52 -1.04 9.92
CA VAL A 78 -6.93 -2.35 9.38
C VAL A 78 -8.44 -2.43 9.30
N ALA A 79 -8.95 -3.28 8.41
CA ALA A 79 -10.38 -3.59 8.40
C ALA A 79 -10.77 -4.17 9.77
N ARG A 80 -11.72 -3.52 10.45
CA ARG A 80 -12.13 -3.88 11.82
C ARG A 80 -13.11 -5.04 11.86
N GLU A 81 -13.80 -5.28 10.78
CA GLU A 81 -14.82 -6.31 10.66
C GLU A 81 -14.37 -7.40 9.68
N PRO A 82 -14.64 -8.69 9.97
CA PRO A 82 -14.31 -9.80 9.06
C PRO A 82 -15.28 -9.88 7.87
N GLY A 83 -15.68 -8.73 7.32
CA GLY A 83 -16.45 -8.65 6.07
C GLY A 83 -15.56 -8.92 4.86
N LEU A 84 -16.14 -9.54 3.84
CA LEU A 84 -15.45 -9.65 2.56
C LEU A 84 -15.47 -8.28 1.86
N PRO A 85 -14.39 -7.87 1.18
CA PRO A 85 -14.40 -6.63 0.39
C PRO A 85 -15.58 -6.54 -0.59
N CYS A 86 -16.06 -7.68 -1.07
CA CYS A 86 -17.25 -7.73 -1.93
C CYS A 86 -18.57 -7.42 -1.21
N ASP A 87 -18.63 -7.46 0.10
CA ASP A 87 -19.85 -7.10 0.86
C ASP A 87 -20.06 -5.58 0.85
N GLU A 88 -18.96 -4.82 0.94
CA GLU A 88 -18.97 -3.38 0.78
C GLU A 88 -19.11 -2.97 -0.70
N GLY A 89 -18.51 -3.75 -1.60
CA GLY A 89 -18.43 -3.44 -3.02
C GLY A 89 -17.39 -2.37 -3.34
N GLY A 90 -17.22 -2.08 -4.63
CA GLY A 90 -16.33 -1.00 -5.09
C GLY A 90 -15.12 -1.48 -5.88
N VAL A 91 -14.13 -0.60 -6.00
CA VAL A 91 -12.90 -0.83 -6.77
C VAL A 91 -11.73 -1.00 -5.80
N PHE A 92 -11.03 -2.12 -5.90
CA PHE A 92 -9.89 -2.47 -5.04
C PHE A 92 -8.63 -2.68 -5.89
N ALA A 93 -7.53 -2.05 -5.53
CA ALA A 93 -6.23 -2.27 -6.16
C ALA A 93 -5.27 -2.96 -5.18
N LEU A 94 -4.62 -4.05 -5.64
CA LEU A 94 -3.62 -4.74 -4.83
C LEU A 94 -2.23 -4.22 -5.17
N LEU A 95 -1.59 -3.62 -4.18
CA LEU A 95 -0.25 -3.05 -4.27
C LEU A 95 0.76 -3.90 -3.49
N GLY A 96 2.01 -3.88 -3.91
CA GLY A 96 3.10 -4.54 -3.20
C GLY A 96 4.19 -5.07 -4.12
N PRO A 97 5.32 -5.55 -3.56
CA PRO A 97 6.45 -6.03 -4.34
C PRO A 97 6.13 -7.27 -5.17
N THR A 98 7.04 -7.60 -6.08
CA THR A 98 6.94 -8.81 -6.91
C THR A 98 7.02 -10.06 -6.03
N GLY A 99 6.24 -11.09 -6.37
CA GLY A 99 6.30 -12.41 -5.70
C GLY A 99 5.51 -12.54 -4.39
N VAL A 100 4.90 -11.47 -3.87
CA VAL A 100 4.11 -11.54 -2.61
C VAL A 100 2.72 -12.16 -2.76
N GLY A 101 2.34 -12.58 -3.97
CA GLY A 101 1.07 -13.27 -4.20
C GLY A 101 -0.12 -12.36 -4.55
N LYS A 102 0.09 -11.14 -5.06
CA LYS A 102 -1.00 -10.21 -5.44
C LYS A 102 -2.02 -10.88 -6.39
N THR A 103 -1.58 -11.36 -7.53
CA THR A 103 -2.45 -12.01 -8.54
C THR A 103 -3.21 -13.21 -7.94
N THR A 104 -2.57 -13.98 -7.07
CA THR A 104 -3.23 -15.08 -6.36
C THR A 104 -4.28 -14.57 -5.38
N THR A 105 -4.02 -13.47 -4.70
CA THR A 105 -4.97 -12.83 -3.78
C THR A 105 -6.15 -12.25 -4.55
N VAL A 106 -5.91 -11.60 -5.71
CA VAL A 106 -6.97 -11.16 -6.64
C VAL A 106 -7.90 -12.31 -6.99
N ALA A 107 -7.34 -13.46 -7.39
CA ALA A 107 -8.13 -14.64 -7.74
C ALA A 107 -8.95 -15.17 -6.55
N LYS A 108 -8.40 -15.17 -5.33
CA LYS A 108 -9.12 -15.61 -4.13
C LYS A 108 -10.27 -14.66 -3.77
N LEU A 109 -10.04 -13.35 -3.82
CA LEU A 109 -11.08 -12.35 -3.57
C LEU A 109 -12.20 -12.44 -4.63
N ALA A 110 -11.81 -12.60 -5.91
CA ALA A 110 -12.76 -12.80 -6.99
C ALA A 110 -13.60 -14.08 -6.77
N ALA A 111 -12.97 -15.19 -6.38
CA ALA A 111 -13.67 -16.43 -6.11
C ALA A 111 -14.68 -16.30 -4.96
N GLN A 112 -14.33 -15.59 -3.90
CA GLN A 112 -15.24 -15.32 -2.78
C GLN A 112 -16.45 -14.50 -3.25
N CYS A 113 -16.22 -13.43 -4.03
CA CYS A 113 -17.29 -12.60 -4.56
C CYS A 113 -18.18 -13.38 -5.56
N VAL A 114 -17.59 -14.17 -6.45
CA VAL A 114 -18.34 -15.02 -7.39
C VAL A 114 -19.21 -16.02 -6.63
N LYS A 115 -18.68 -16.62 -5.57
CA LYS A 115 -19.45 -17.56 -4.71
C LYS A 115 -20.64 -16.89 -4.05
N ALA A 116 -20.50 -15.64 -3.60
CA ALA A 116 -21.55 -14.91 -2.89
C ALA A 116 -22.57 -14.26 -3.83
N TYR A 117 -22.12 -13.71 -4.96
CA TYR A 117 -22.92 -12.81 -5.80
C TYR A 117 -22.95 -13.20 -7.30
N GLY A 118 -22.30 -14.29 -7.67
CA GLY A 118 -22.22 -14.77 -9.06
C GLY A 118 -21.12 -14.11 -9.89
N ALA A 119 -20.75 -14.76 -11.02
CA ALA A 119 -19.63 -14.32 -11.87
C ALA A 119 -19.85 -12.93 -12.50
N GLY A 120 -21.10 -12.55 -12.76
CA GLY A 120 -21.45 -11.23 -13.31
C GLY A 120 -21.11 -10.06 -12.39
N SER A 121 -20.93 -10.30 -11.08
CA SER A 121 -20.68 -9.28 -10.07
C SER A 121 -19.23 -8.79 -10.02
N VAL A 122 -18.28 -9.48 -10.66
CA VAL A 122 -16.84 -9.20 -10.55
C VAL A 122 -16.26 -8.74 -11.87
N GLY A 123 -15.33 -7.78 -11.82
CA GLY A 123 -14.44 -7.39 -12.90
C GLY A 123 -12.98 -7.55 -12.49
N LEU A 124 -12.15 -8.06 -13.39
CA LEU A 124 -10.71 -8.23 -13.16
C LEU A 124 -9.93 -7.36 -14.15
N ILE A 125 -9.09 -6.46 -13.65
CA ILE A 125 -8.21 -5.63 -14.46
C ILE A 125 -6.77 -5.93 -14.06
N THR A 126 -5.86 -6.04 -15.03
CA THR A 126 -4.42 -5.97 -14.75
C THR A 126 -3.81 -4.73 -15.35
N LEU A 127 -2.91 -4.10 -14.60
CA LEU A 127 -2.02 -3.03 -15.05
C LEU A 127 -0.60 -3.56 -15.34
N ASP A 128 -0.36 -4.86 -15.15
CA ASP A 128 0.94 -5.47 -15.42
C ASP A 128 1.11 -5.72 -16.93
N THR A 129 1.59 -4.69 -17.61
CA THR A 129 1.89 -4.74 -19.05
C THR A 129 3.29 -5.24 -19.35
N TYR A 130 4.13 -5.40 -18.33
CA TYR A 130 5.53 -5.80 -18.50
C TYR A 130 5.74 -7.30 -18.49
N ARG A 131 4.92 -8.05 -17.74
CA ARG A 131 5.03 -9.51 -17.62
C ARG A 131 3.91 -10.18 -18.40
N VAL A 132 4.24 -10.72 -19.58
CA VAL A 132 3.29 -11.48 -20.40
C VAL A 132 2.60 -12.60 -19.60
N ALA A 133 3.36 -13.33 -18.80
CA ALA A 133 2.84 -14.40 -17.95
C ALA A 133 1.86 -13.90 -16.85
N GLY A 134 1.93 -12.62 -16.42
CA GLY A 134 1.04 -12.07 -15.41
C GLY A 134 -0.40 -11.96 -15.89
N TYR A 135 -0.59 -11.45 -17.09
CA TYR A 135 -1.91 -11.35 -17.70
C TYR A 135 -2.52 -12.74 -18.02
N ASP A 136 -1.71 -13.64 -18.56
CA ASP A 136 -2.17 -14.99 -18.85
C ASP A 136 -2.60 -15.74 -17.59
N GLN A 137 -1.88 -15.54 -16.49
CA GLN A 137 -2.26 -16.10 -15.19
C GLN A 137 -3.61 -15.53 -14.70
N LEU A 138 -3.81 -14.23 -14.78
CA LEU A 138 -5.08 -13.61 -14.38
C LEU A 138 -6.23 -14.07 -15.28
N ARG A 139 -6.00 -14.18 -16.59
CA ARG A 139 -6.97 -14.73 -17.55
C ARG A 139 -7.33 -16.19 -17.23
N ALA A 140 -6.35 -16.99 -16.86
CA ALA A 140 -6.58 -18.38 -16.47
C ALA A 140 -7.49 -18.45 -15.24
N PHE A 141 -7.22 -17.67 -14.21
CA PHE A 141 -8.11 -17.56 -13.05
C PHE A 141 -9.50 -17.05 -13.43
N GLY A 142 -9.57 -16.02 -14.28
CA GLY A 142 -10.85 -15.51 -14.77
C GLY A 142 -11.68 -16.60 -15.47
N ARG A 143 -11.07 -17.38 -16.38
CA ARG A 143 -11.76 -18.51 -17.05
C ARG A 143 -12.29 -19.54 -16.05
N MET A 144 -11.49 -19.89 -15.02
CA MET A 144 -11.92 -20.84 -13.99
C MET A 144 -13.13 -20.34 -13.19
N LEU A 145 -13.25 -19.03 -13.01
CA LEU A 145 -14.32 -18.39 -12.24
C LEU A 145 -15.49 -17.90 -13.10
N GLY A 146 -15.40 -18.03 -14.43
CA GLY A 146 -16.38 -17.46 -15.35
C GLY A 146 -16.37 -15.92 -15.40
N VAL A 147 -15.23 -15.31 -15.03
CA VAL A 147 -15.04 -13.85 -14.98
C VAL A 147 -14.09 -13.41 -16.09
N VAL A 148 -14.43 -12.33 -16.77
CA VAL A 148 -13.55 -11.75 -17.79
C VAL A 148 -12.47 -10.91 -17.12
N ALA A 149 -11.21 -11.14 -17.54
CA ALA A 149 -10.05 -10.32 -17.15
C ALA A 149 -9.64 -9.44 -18.32
N HIS A 150 -9.47 -8.16 -18.07
CA HIS A 150 -8.98 -7.17 -19.04
C HIS A 150 -7.63 -6.60 -18.63
N GLN A 151 -6.89 -6.12 -19.62
CA GLN A 151 -5.63 -5.40 -19.40
C GLN A 151 -5.86 -3.94 -19.74
N ALA A 152 -5.47 -3.04 -18.84
CA ALA A 152 -5.41 -1.61 -19.09
C ALA A 152 -3.94 -1.21 -19.31
N HIS A 153 -3.65 -0.62 -20.45
CA HIS A 153 -2.30 -0.22 -20.83
C HIS A 153 -1.95 1.20 -20.39
N ASP A 154 -2.98 2.02 -20.16
CA ASP A 154 -2.87 3.42 -19.77
C ASP A 154 -4.05 3.85 -18.89
N GLN A 155 -4.02 5.10 -18.48
CA GLN A 155 -5.04 5.69 -17.62
C GLN A 155 -6.41 5.77 -18.31
N ALA A 156 -6.45 6.06 -19.61
CA ALA A 156 -7.70 6.17 -20.36
C ALA A 156 -8.39 4.81 -20.44
N ALA A 157 -7.66 3.75 -20.83
CA ALA A 157 -8.17 2.39 -20.85
C ALA A 157 -8.67 1.89 -19.48
N LEU A 158 -7.98 2.30 -18.38
CA LEU A 158 -8.44 2.00 -17.03
C LEU A 158 -9.74 2.72 -16.71
N GLN A 159 -9.88 3.97 -17.11
CA GLN A 159 -11.10 4.76 -16.93
C GLN A 159 -12.29 4.13 -17.67
N ASP A 160 -12.10 3.82 -18.95
CA ASP A 160 -13.13 3.18 -19.79
C ASP A 160 -13.61 1.86 -19.18
N LEU A 161 -12.68 1.02 -18.69
CA LEU A 161 -13.03 -0.25 -18.03
C LEU A 161 -13.79 -0.02 -16.71
N ARG A 162 -13.43 1.01 -15.94
CA ARG A 162 -14.16 1.34 -14.71
C ARG A 162 -15.58 1.81 -15.01
N GLU A 163 -15.78 2.61 -16.04
CA GLU A 163 -17.09 3.08 -16.48
C GLU A 163 -17.94 1.93 -17.00
N LEU A 164 -17.36 1.08 -17.85
CA LEU A 164 -18.01 -0.13 -18.37
C LEU A 164 -18.49 -1.04 -17.24
N TRP A 165 -17.76 -1.11 -16.15
CA TRP A 165 -18.06 -1.98 -15.02
C TRP A 165 -18.63 -1.27 -13.80
N ALA A 166 -19.14 -0.05 -13.96
CA ALA A 166 -19.75 0.71 -12.86
C ALA A 166 -20.92 -0.04 -12.18
N GLY A 167 -21.61 -0.94 -12.91
CA GLY A 167 -22.66 -1.78 -12.35
C GLY A 167 -22.19 -3.07 -11.68
N LYS A 168 -20.88 -3.38 -11.72
CA LYS A 168 -20.34 -4.55 -11.01
C LYS A 168 -20.20 -4.26 -9.53
N ARG A 169 -20.45 -5.29 -8.73
CA ARG A 169 -20.31 -5.16 -7.28
C ARG A 169 -18.86 -4.93 -6.86
N MET A 170 -17.93 -5.64 -7.49
CA MET A 170 -16.51 -5.51 -7.17
C MET A 170 -15.65 -5.51 -8.44
N VAL A 171 -14.76 -4.53 -8.56
CA VAL A 171 -13.70 -4.50 -9.57
C VAL A 171 -12.37 -4.62 -8.86
N ILE A 172 -11.55 -5.61 -9.25
CA ILE A 172 -10.24 -5.83 -8.65
C ILE A 172 -9.15 -5.55 -9.67
N ILE A 173 -8.20 -4.71 -9.27
CA ILE A 173 -7.08 -4.29 -10.09
C ILE A 173 -5.81 -4.97 -9.57
N ASP A 174 -5.22 -5.85 -10.41
CA ASP A 174 -3.90 -6.44 -10.19
C ASP A 174 -2.82 -5.50 -10.73
N THR A 175 -1.93 -5.04 -9.86
CA THR A 175 -0.88 -4.09 -10.23
C THR A 175 0.46 -4.79 -10.43
N PRO A 176 1.38 -4.22 -11.24
CA PRO A 176 2.73 -4.72 -11.33
C PRO A 176 3.41 -4.74 -9.96
N GLY A 177 4.39 -5.62 -9.80
CA GLY A 177 5.16 -5.70 -8.56
C GLY A 177 6.10 -4.50 -8.43
N LEU A 178 5.77 -3.55 -7.58
CA LEU A 178 6.59 -2.39 -7.27
C LEU A 178 7.00 -2.43 -5.79
N GLY A 179 8.31 -2.33 -5.54
CA GLY A 179 8.82 -2.19 -4.18
C GLY A 179 8.54 -0.79 -3.63
N GLN A 180 8.48 -0.64 -2.31
CA GLN A 180 8.24 0.66 -1.64
C GLN A 180 9.16 1.80 -2.08
N ARG A 181 10.36 1.47 -2.58
CA ARG A 181 11.38 2.43 -3.04
C ARG A 181 11.48 2.49 -4.56
N ASP A 182 10.52 1.92 -5.27
CA ASP A 182 10.53 1.96 -6.74
C ASP A 182 10.21 3.38 -7.22
N PRO A 183 11.08 3.99 -8.05
CA PRO A 183 10.86 5.35 -8.54
C PRO A 183 9.55 5.54 -9.31
N ARG A 184 8.96 4.45 -9.81
CA ARG A 184 7.68 4.46 -10.54
C ARG A 184 6.46 4.66 -9.63
N LEU A 185 6.64 4.68 -8.31
CA LEU A 185 5.58 5.00 -7.34
C LEU A 185 5.46 6.50 -7.03
N GLN A 186 6.34 7.33 -7.63
CA GLN A 186 6.35 8.79 -7.46
C GLN A 186 5.54 9.50 -8.54
#